data_660030f32e6fad71d0049c7c4b23770f
#
_entry.id   660030f32e6fad71d0049c7c4b23770f
#
_cell.length_a   1.000
_cell.length_b   1.000
_cell.length_c   1.000
_cell.angle_alpha   90.00
_cell.angle_beta   90.00
_cell.angle_gamma   90.00
#
_symmetry.space_group_name_H-M   'P 1'
#
loop_
_entity.id
_entity.type
_entity.pdbx_description
1 polymer ?
#
loop_
_entity_poly.entity_id
_entity_poly.type
_entity_poly.pdbx_seq_one_letter_code
_entity_poly.pdbx_strand_id
1 'polypeptide(L)'
;MFPLWERTVSQLNNVDTMRGATSVAREYIARDPRTGRPLTRGRVKDEADIRLLLPPEGAWRVVPEREIIELSNGTKGTIELPRTVGGGFARRGDGILALHRVSEAQTEEAHSILLECLDDDDPKIRTLALSSLPSFSLRKHDGLLQCLSDRLIDDDEDVRTEAMIALKKMAPIFPSGCEMILRRELRDTRKKHRDNAFGALKMASESWTETGCLHIDELIREEDVDLRRRGSKILRVLAPKSSAEVWDLIGWCLEDQDQDVRRNAARTLNALAGSEPRIAAILVEVAMSDDDSGVRKSAIGALRRLDMQSPRVAKMILDGARDRDYNLRKACIELLTIVLSGNELRETAAELLKQETRPDLRKKLSSLSIDIEMEGSEEEKNRFLA
;
A
#
# COMPACT_ATOMS: atom_id res chain seq x y z
N MET A 1 19.23 13.73 -17.76
CA MET A 1 18.72 12.67 -16.88
C MET A 1 18.24 13.39 -15.64
N PHE A 2 16.94 13.66 -15.54
CA PHE A 2 16.38 14.40 -14.40
C PHE A 2 16.32 13.47 -13.18
N PRO A 3 16.60 13.95 -11.97
CA PRO A 3 16.58 13.12 -10.78
C PRO A 3 15.17 12.58 -10.50
N LEU A 4 15.08 11.35 -10.03
CA LEU A 4 13.84 10.61 -9.75
C LEU A 4 12.86 11.33 -8.83
N TRP A 5 13.33 12.27 -8.00
CA TRP A 5 12.52 13.05 -7.07
C TRP A 5 11.55 14.03 -7.76
N GLU A 6 11.90 14.57 -8.93
CA GLU A 6 11.00 15.46 -9.70
C GLU A 6 9.75 14.72 -10.21
N ARG A 7 9.87 13.39 -10.48
CA ARG A 7 8.70 12.58 -10.85
C ARG A 7 7.76 12.33 -9.68
N THR A 8 8.29 12.20 -8.48
CA THR A 8 7.50 11.97 -7.27
C THR A 8 6.73 13.22 -6.87
N VAL A 9 7.35 14.39 -7.01
CA VAL A 9 6.71 15.70 -6.76
C VAL A 9 5.57 15.96 -7.75
N SER A 10 5.76 15.63 -9.03
CA SER A 10 4.69 15.78 -10.03
C SER A 10 3.53 14.81 -9.81
N GLN A 11 3.76 13.63 -9.24
CA GLN A 11 2.71 12.69 -8.89
C GLN A 11 1.93 13.11 -7.63
N LEU A 12 2.62 13.69 -6.64
CA LEU A 12 1.96 14.24 -5.44
C LEU A 12 1.12 15.47 -5.78
N ASN A 13 1.62 16.35 -6.63
CA ASN A 13 0.85 17.49 -7.12
C ASN A 13 -0.34 17.08 -8.01
N ASN A 14 -0.25 15.95 -8.73
CA ASN A 14 -1.38 15.41 -9.50
C ASN A 14 -2.46 14.74 -8.64
N VAL A 15 -2.12 14.18 -7.48
CA VAL A 15 -3.12 13.60 -6.57
C VAL A 15 -3.96 14.71 -5.92
N ASP A 16 -3.35 15.84 -5.59
CA ASP A 16 -4.09 17.00 -5.07
C ASP A 16 -4.89 17.72 -6.17
N THR A 17 -4.38 17.79 -7.40
CA THR A 17 -5.10 18.37 -8.55
C THR A 17 -6.28 17.51 -9.03
N MET A 18 -6.19 16.18 -8.92
CA MET A 18 -7.31 15.30 -9.30
C MET A 18 -8.50 15.42 -8.34
N ARG A 19 -8.30 15.82 -7.07
CA ARG A 19 -9.41 16.12 -6.15
C ARG A 19 -10.03 17.50 -6.37
N GLY A 20 -9.33 18.41 -7.04
CA GLY A 20 -9.80 19.78 -7.33
C GLY A 20 -10.55 19.94 -8.64
N ALA A 21 -10.45 19.01 -9.57
CA ALA A 21 -10.92 19.20 -10.96
C ALA A 21 -12.42 18.93 -11.20
N THR A 22 -13.19 18.53 -10.20
CA THR A 22 -14.64 18.24 -10.36
C THR A 22 -15.56 19.04 -9.46
N SER A 23 -15.10 20.13 -8.87
CA SER A 23 -15.94 21.02 -8.05
C SER A 23 -16.23 22.32 -8.78
N VAL A 24 -17.15 22.28 -9.71
CA VAL A 24 -17.98 23.43 -10.06
C VAL A 24 -18.62 23.94 -8.75
N ALA A 25 -18.28 25.16 -8.36
CA ALA A 25 -18.96 26.02 -7.38
C ALA A 25 -20.01 25.31 -6.48
N ARG A 26 -19.59 24.37 -5.65
CA ARG A 26 -20.38 23.99 -4.48
C ARG A 26 -20.10 25.03 -3.41
N GLU A 27 -21.12 25.70 -2.93
CA GLU A 27 -21.03 26.54 -1.74
C GLU A 27 -20.23 25.80 -0.68
N TYR A 28 -19.15 26.42 -0.24
CA TYR A 28 -18.28 25.82 0.78
C TYR A 28 -19.03 25.79 2.10
N ILE A 29 -19.50 24.61 2.49
CA ILE A 29 -20.17 24.40 3.78
C ILE A 29 -19.09 24.04 4.80
N ALA A 30 -18.84 24.94 5.77
CA ALA A 30 -17.99 24.64 6.90
C ALA A 30 -18.45 23.37 7.60
N ARG A 31 -17.53 22.47 7.89
CA ARG A 31 -17.82 21.19 8.56
C ARG A 31 -17.15 21.17 9.94
N ASP A 32 -17.84 20.56 10.90
CA ASP A 32 -17.29 20.27 12.21
C ASP A 32 -16.07 19.34 12.05
N PRO A 33 -14.88 19.73 12.51
CA PRO A 33 -13.66 18.95 12.34
C PRO A 33 -13.69 17.60 13.05
N ARG A 34 -14.53 17.42 14.09
CA ARG A 34 -14.68 16.15 14.83
C ARG A 34 -15.65 15.19 14.17
N THR A 35 -16.73 15.70 13.61
CA THR A 35 -17.85 14.86 13.12
C THR A 35 -18.00 14.86 11.61
N GLY A 36 -17.28 15.74 10.89
CA GLY A 36 -17.42 15.93 9.45
C GLY A 36 -18.78 16.47 9.00
N ARG A 37 -19.69 16.80 9.95
CA ARG A 37 -21.04 17.29 9.66
C ARG A 37 -21.03 18.77 9.28
N PRO A 38 -21.92 19.21 8.37
CA PRO A 38 -22.07 20.63 8.06
C PRO A 38 -22.37 21.44 9.31
N LEU A 39 -21.66 22.54 9.53
CA LEU A 39 -21.94 23.49 10.60
C LEU A 39 -23.11 24.39 10.15
N THR A 40 -24.19 24.38 10.92
CA THR A 40 -25.29 25.32 10.72
C THR A 40 -24.89 26.69 11.25
N ARG A 41 -25.33 27.78 10.57
CA ARG A 41 -24.94 29.20 10.80
C ARG A 41 -24.93 29.71 12.26
N GLY A 42 -25.46 28.97 13.22
CA GLY A 42 -25.55 29.41 14.62
C GLY A 42 -24.42 28.93 15.54
N ARG A 43 -23.59 27.94 15.15
CA ARG A 43 -22.53 27.36 15.99
C ARG A 43 -21.10 27.81 15.68
N VAL A 44 -20.93 28.70 14.72
CA VAL A 44 -19.63 29.10 14.20
C VAL A 44 -18.86 30.04 15.15
N LYS A 45 -19.47 30.56 16.24
CA LYS A 45 -18.85 31.60 17.06
C LYS A 45 -17.74 31.11 17.99
N ASP A 46 -17.75 29.89 18.48
CA ASP A 46 -16.81 29.49 19.53
C ASP A 46 -15.61 28.65 19.04
N GLU A 47 -15.70 28.02 17.87
CA GLU A 47 -14.57 27.29 17.24
C GLU A 47 -13.79 28.16 16.24
N ALA A 48 -14.25 29.37 16.03
CA ALA A 48 -13.73 30.31 15.03
C ALA A 48 -12.37 30.94 15.39
N ASP A 49 -11.82 30.62 16.58
CA ASP A 49 -10.65 31.39 17.03
C ASP A 49 -9.33 30.95 16.41
N ILE A 50 -9.24 29.73 15.87
CA ILE A 50 -7.99 29.23 15.30
C ILE A 50 -8.10 28.91 13.81
N ARG A 51 -9.25 28.42 13.33
CA ARG A 51 -9.44 28.01 11.92
C ARG A 51 -10.82 28.37 11.42
N LEU A 52 -10.93 29.53 10.81
CA LEU A 52 -12.10 29.90 10.02
C LEU A 52 -11.87 29.50 8.58
N LEU A 53 -12.58 28.58 8.04
CA LEU A 53 -12.66 28.32 6.60
C LEU A 53 -11.28 28.37 5.91
N LEU A 54 -10.76 27.25 5.49
CA LEU A 54 -9.61 27.27 4.58
C LEU A 54 -9.95 28.23 3.44
N PRO A 55 -9.18 29.32 3.29
CA PRO A 55 -9.36 30.18 2.14
C PRO A 55 -9.29 29.33 0.89
N PRO A 56 -10.10 29.60 -0.15
CA PRO A 56 -9.98 28.90 -1.42
C PRO A 56 -8.51 28.87 -1.82
N GLU A 57 -8.04 27.76 -2.35
CA GLU A 57 -6.62 27.56 -2.65
C GLU A 57 -6.00 28.68 -3.50
N GLY A 58 -6.81 29.34 -4.32
CA GLY A 58 -6.44 30.53 -5.09
C GLY A 58 -6.25 31.81 -4.28
N ALA A 59 -6.78 31.91 -3.05
CA ALA A 59 -6.70 33.13 -2.24
C ALA A 59 -5.26 33.47 -1.87
N TRP A 60 -4.46 32.46 -1.57
CA TRP A 60 -3.06 32.63 -1.18
C TRP A 60 -2.14 33.09 -2.32
N ARG A 61 -2.56 32.98 -3.57
CA ARG A 61 -1.79 33.47 -4.73
C ARG A 61 -1.74 35.01 -4.82
N VAL A 62 -2.70 35.67 -4.19
CA VAL A 62 -2.82 37.13 -4.21
C VAL A 62 -2.51 37.77 -2.85
N VAL A 63 -2.28 36.95 -1.80
CA VAL A 63 -1.83 37.45 -0.49
C VAL A 63 -0.33 37.66 -0.56
N PRO A 64 0.18 38.86 -0.17
CA PRO A 64 1.61 39.10 -0.09
C PRO A 64 2.31 38.13 0.87
N GLU A 65 3.45 37.61 0.49
CA GLU A 65 4.22 36.64 1.30
C GLU A 65 4.53 37.18 2.70
N ARG A 66 4.85 38.47 2.81
CA ARG A 66 5.06 39.14 4.08
C ARG A 66 3.83 38.98 5.01
N GLU A 67 2.62 39.07 4.50
CA GLU A 67 1.41 38.91 5.30
C GLU A 67 1.23 37.45 5.76
N ILE A 68 1.64 36.45 4.94
CA ILE A 68 1.66 35.05 5.36
C ILE A 68 2.64 34.87 6.54
N ILE A 69 3.84 35.45 6.46
CA ILE A 69 4.85 35.39 7.51
C ILE A 69 4.32 36.08 8.79
N GLU A 70 3.84 37.34 8.68
CA GLU A 70 3.31 38.12 9.82
C GLU A 70 2.11 37.45 10.49
N LEU A 71 1.29 36.72 9.72
CA LEU A 71 0.16 35.97 10.23
C LEU A 71 0.63 34.70 10.96
N SER A 72 1.57 33.97 10.37
CA SER A 72 2.07 32.70 10.91
C SER A 72 2.83 32.87 12.22
N ASN A 73 3.66 33.92 12.34
CA ASN A 73 4.40 34.24 13.57
C ASN A 73 3.54 34.94 14.63
N GLY A 74 2.26 35.27 14.33
CA GLY A 74 1.32 35.88 15.26
C GLY A 74 1.50 37.42 15.44
N THR A 75 2.39 38.08 14.68
CA THR A 75 2.53 39.55 14.73
C THR A 75 1.30 40.24 14.14
N LYS A 76 0.57 39.57 13.26
CA LYS A 76 -0.70 40.02 12.70
C LYS A 76 -1.81 39.04 13.07
N GLY A 77 -2.87 39.51 13.72
CA GLY A 77 -3.94 38.62 14.22
C GLY A 77 -4.83 38.07 13.12
N THR A 78 -5.18 38.92 12.14
CA THR A 78 -6.04 38.54 11.00
C THR A 78 -5.67 39.34 9.76
N ILE A 79 -5.89 38.77 8.59
CA ILE A 79 -5.85 39.45 7.29
C ILE A 79 -7.19 39.31 6.58
N GLU A 80 -7.62 40.35 5.90
CA GLU A 80 -8.79 40.30 5.03
C GLU A 80 -8.38 39.77 3.66
N LEU A 81 -9.07 38.71 3.19
CA LEU A 81 -8.82 38.14 1.88
C LEU A 81 -9.59 38.91 0.80
N PRO A 82 -8.97 39.20 -0.36
CA PRO A 82 -9.61 39.91 -1.44
C PRO A 82 -10.93 39.27 -1.90
N ARG A 83 -11.95 40.07 -2.15
CA ARG A 83 -13.25 39.56 -2.65
C ARG A 83 -13.15 38.81 -3.98
N THR A 84 -12.14 39.15 -4.79
CA THR A 84 -11.84 38.45 -6.07
C THR A 84 -11.54 36.99 -5.92
N VAL A 85 -11.13 36.54 -4.73
CA VAL A 85 -10.79 35.13 -4.41
C VAL A 85 -11.73 34.51 -3.38
N GLY A 86 -12.89 35.13 -3.17
CA GLY A 86 -13.92 34.60 -2.26
C GLY A 86 -14.12 35.44 -0.99
N GLY A 87 -13.24 36.42 -0.69
CA GLY A 87 -13.29 37.23 0.53
C GLY A 87 -13.11 36.41 1.81
N GLY A 88 -13.32 37.09 2.96
CA GLY A 88 -13.20 36.46 4.29
C GLY A 88 -11.95 36.93 5.03
N PHE A 89 -11.66 36.23 6.13
CA PHE A 89 -10.50 36.54 6.97
C PHE A 89 -9.65 35.29 7.14
N ALA A 90 -8.33 35.44 7.09
CA ALA A 90 -7.38 34.43 7.48
C ALA A 90 -6.76 34.75 8.83
N ARG A 91 -6.43 33.74 9.60
CA ARG A 91 -5.85 33.81 10.95
C ARG A 91 -4.51 33.06 11.01
N ARG A 92 -3.86 33.07 12.19
CA ARG A 92 -2.54 32.44 12.42
C ARG A 92 -2.46 31.01 11.87
N GLY A 93 -3.46 30.18 12.16
CA GLY A 93 -3.49 28.79 11.69
C GLY A 93 -3.52 28.65 10.16
N ASP A 94 -4.23 29.56 9.48
CA ASP A 94 -4.27 29.56 8.01
C ASP A 94 -2.93 30.00 7.43
N GLY A 95 -2.24 30.95 8.08
CA GLY A 95 -0.88 31.37 7.75
C GLY A 95 0.11 30.21 7.87
N ILE A 96 0.10 29.47 8.99
CA ILE A 96 0.96 28.31 9.22
C ILE A 96 0.76 27.25 8.10
N LEU A 97 -0.47 26.98 7.73
CA LEU A 97 -0.77 26.04 6.63
C LEU A 97 -0.30 26.56 5.26
N ALA A 98 -0.17 27.89 5.09
CA ALA A 98 0.28 28.51 3.85
C ALA A 98 1.80 28.74 3.77
N LEU A 99 2.59 28.47 4.82
CA LEU A 99 4.04 28.68 4.86
C LEU A 99 4.78 28.03 3.69
N HIS A 100 4.33 26.89 3.21
CA HIS A 100 4.92 26.21 2.05
C HIS A 100 4.80 26.98 0.73
N ARG A 101 4.06 28.10 0.69
CA ARG A 101 3.78 28.90 -0.52
C ARG A 101 4.67 30.14 -0.67
N VAL A 102 5.44 30.48 0.35
CA VAL A 102 6.39 31.60 0.27
C VAL A 102 7.49 31.33 -0.77
N SER A 103 8.10 32.36 -1.33
CA SER A 103 9.20 32.24 -2.28
C SER A 103 10.46 31.65 -1.64
N GLU A 104 11.45 31.31 -2.47
CA GLU A 104 12.75 30.83 -1.99
C GLU A 104 13.43 31.85 -1.08
N ALA A 105 13.27 33.15 -1.37
CA ALA A 105 13.85 34.23 -0.56
C ALA A 105 13.31 34.26 0.88
N GLN A 106 12.10 33.80 1.11
CA GLN A 106 11.44 33.79 2.43
C GLN A 106 11.49 32.39 3.09
N THR A 107 12.10 31.39 2.44
CA THR A 107 12.08 29.98 2.94
C THR A 107 12.77 29.85 4.30
N GLU A 108 13.88 30.54 4.55
CA GLU A 108 14.60 30.49 5.83
C GLU A 108 13.75 31.04 6.99
N GLU A 109 13.10 32.16 6.79
CA GLU A 109 12.23 32.76 7.78
C GLU A 109 11.01 31.87 8.04
N ALA A 110 10.36 31.38 6.98
CA ALA A 110 9.23 30.47 7.09
C ALA A 110 9.61 29.14 7.79
N HIS A 111 10.81 28.64 7.56
CA HIS A 111 11.34 27.45 8.23
C HIS A 111 11.51 27.69 9.74
N SER A 112 12.10 28.82 10.15
CA SER A 112 12.25 29.18 11.56
C SER A 112 10.90 29.28 12.25
N ILE A 113 9.93 29.93 11.61
CA ILE A 113 8.56 30.05 12.13
C ILE A 113 7.90 28.66 12.27
N LEU A 114 8.09 27.78 11.29
CA LEU A 114 7.52 26.42 11.38
C LEU A 114 8.11 25.63 12.54
N LEU A 115 9.42 25.72 12.76
CA LEU A 115 10.08 25.10 13.91
C LEU A 115 9.53 25.63 15.24
N GLU A 116 9.37 26.95 15.37
CA GLU A 116 8.76 27.60 16.54
C GLU A 116 7.31 27.11 16.74
N CYS A 117 6.50 27.03 15.68
CA CYS A 117 5.13 26.54 15.75
C CYS A 117 5.06 25.04 16.13
N LEU A 118 6.05 24.24 15.73
CA LEU A 118 6.13 22.84 16.14
C LEU A 118 6.40 22.66 17.63
N ASP A 119 6.99 23.67 18.27
CA ASP A 119 7.30 23.68 19.72
C ASP A 119 6.44 24.69 20.52
N ASP A 120 5.36 25.18 19.93
CA ASP A 120 4.44 26.14 20.57
C ASP A 120 3.72 25.50 21.78
N ASP A 121 3.46 26.28 22.82
CA ASP A 121 2.73 25.84 24.02
C ASP A 121 1.30 25.37 23.69
N ASP A 122 0.65 25.99 22.69
CA ASP A 122 -0.70 25.60 22.26
C ASP A 122 -0.67 24.33 21.37
N PRO A 123 -1.23 23.21 21.83
CA PRO A 123 -1.27 21.97 21.06
C PRO A 123 -1.98 22.11 19.71
N LYS A 124 -2.90 23.08 19.57
CA LYS A 124 -3.56 23.36 18.29
C LYS A 124 -2.61 23.96 17.26
N ILE A 125 -1.69 24.82 17.71
CA ILE A 125 -0.64 25.38 16.84
C ILE A 125 0.33 24.26 16.42
N ARG A 126 0.77 23.41 17.36
CA ARG A 126 1.62 22.25 17.03
C ARG A 126 0.95 21.31 16.01
N THR A 127 -0.36 21.06 16.17
CA THR A 127 -1.13 20.22 15.21
C THR A 127 -1.18 20.85 13.82
N LEU A 128 -1.41 22.18 13.71
CA LEU A 128 -1.42 22.88 12.42
C LEU A 128 -0.04 22.90 11.77
N ALA A 129 1.02 23.08 12.55
CA ALA A 129 2.40 23.02 12.08
C ALA A 129 2.74 21.62 11.51
N LEU A 130 2.34 20.57 12.20
CA LEU A 130 2.48 19.18 11.73
C LEU A 130 1.70 18.92 10.42
N SER A 131 0.52 19.50 10.29
CA SER A 131 -0.28 19.39 9.05
C SER A 131 0.41 20.05 7.85
N SER A 132 1.16 21.13 8.06
CA SER A 132 1.89 21.84 6.99
C SER A 132 3.26 21.23 6.69
N LEU A 133 3.83 20.49 7.64
CA LEU A 133 5.19 19.96 7.60
C LEU A 133 5.50 19.14 6.34
N PRO A 134 4.66 18.19 5.87
CA PRO A 134 4.98 17.42 4.67
C PRO A 134 5.14 18.29 3.40
N SER A 135 4.32 19.32 3.24
CA SER A 135 4.39 20.22 2.09
C SER A 135 5.60 21.15 2.17
N PHE A 136 5.93 21.61 3.38
CA PHE A 136 7.07 22.51 3.59
C PHE A 136 8.41 21.77 3.48
N SER A 137 8.50 20.54 3.95
CA SER A 137 9.73 19.73 3.96
C SER A 137 10.31 19.48 2.57
N LEU A 138 9.50 19.59 1.50
CA LEU A 138 9.97 19.51 0.13
C LEU A 138 10.91 20.68 -0.25
N ARG A 139 10.86 21.78 0.47
CA ARG A 139 11.70 22.96 0.24
C ARG A 139 12.91 22.94 1.16
N LYS A 140 12.70 22.70 2.44
CA LYS A 140 13.72 22.64 3.46
C LYS A 140 13.27 21.65 4.55
N HIS A 141 14.14 20.72 4.93
CA HIS A 141 13.80 19.64 5.87
C HIS A 141 14.73 19.58 7.09
N ASP A 142 15.71 20.51 7.19
CA ASP A 142 16.65 20.53 8.30
C ASP A 142 15.92 20.63 9.66
N GLY A 143 16.16 19.70 10.55
CA GLY A 143 15.52 19.64 11.87
C GLY A 143 14.05 19.19 11.89
N LEU A 144 13.31 19.26 10.78
CA LEU A 144 11.88 18.94 10.77
C LEU A 144 11.59 17.46 11.10
N LEU A 145 12.46 16.54 10.68
CA LEU A 145 12.33 15.11 11.02
C LEU A 145 12.56 14.87 12.51
N GLN A 146 13.46 15.61 13.14
CA GLN A 146 13.66 15.53 14.59
C GLN A 146 12.41 16.05 15.32
N CYS A 147 11.89 17.21 14.95
CA CYS A 147 10.65 17.73 15.53
C CYS A 147 9.48 16.77 15.35
N LEU A 148 9.34 16.15 14.17
CA LEU A 148 8.34 15.13 13.94
C LEU A 148 8.51 13.95 14.91
N SER A 149 9.74 13.48 15.11
CA SER A 149 10.04 12.40 16.05
C SER A 149 9.65 12.75 17.47
N ASP A 150 9.88 13.99 17.89
CA ASP A 150 9.54 14.48 19.23
C ASP A 150 8.02 14.62 19.41
N ARG A 151 7.30 15.08 18.40
CA ARG A 151 5.83 15.21 18.44
C ARG A 151 5.09 13.85 18.40
N LEU A 152 5.72 12.77 18.00
CA LEU A 152 5.12 11.43 18.11
C LEU A 152 4.97 10.96 19.57
N ILE A 153 5.69 11.56 20.49
CA ILE A 153 5.60 11.32 21.95
C ILE A 153 5.05 12.52 22.71
N ASP A 154 4.44 13.49 22.02
CA ASP A 154 3.82 14.67 22.62
C ASP A 154 2.78 14.30 23.69
N ASP A 155 2.59 15.14 24.69
CA ASP A 155 1.61 14.89 25.76
C ASP A 155 0.17 14.95 25.25
N ASP A 156 -0.10 15.76 24.21
CA ASP A 156 -1.42 15.91 23.59
C ASP A 156 -1.70 14.80 22.56
N GLU A 157 -2.89 14.19 22.61
CA GLU A 157 -3.27 13.07 21.73
C GLU A 157 -3.50 13.53 20.27
N ASP A 158 -4.05 14.73 20.07
CA ASP A 158 -4.33 15.24 18.72
C ASP A 158 -3.01 15.58 18.01
N VAL A 159 -2.02 16.12 18.76
CA VAL A 159 -0.65 16.33 18.26
C VAL A 159 0.01 15.03 17.85
N ARG A 160 -0.02 13.99 18.71
CA ARG A 160 0.53 12.66 18.36
C ARG A 160 -0.17 12.07 17.13
N THR A 161 -1.47 12.24 17.02
CA THR A 161 -2.25 11.73 15.88
C THR A 161 -1.86 12.43 14.58
N GLU A 162 -1.70 13.75 14.60
CA GLU A 162 -1.28 14.50 13.42
C GLU A 162 0.18 14.22 13.06
N ALA A 163 1.06 14.03 14.06
CA ALA A 163 2.44 13.59 13.83
C ALA A 163 2.51 12.24 13.09
N MET A 164 1.63 11.29 13.43
CA MET A 164 1.54 10.02 12.69
C MET A 164 1.03 10.21 11.25
N ILE A 165 0.12 11.14 11.03
CA ILE A 165 -0.35 11.49 9.68
C ILE A 165 0.78 12.15 8.88
N ALA A 166 1.55 13.05 9.50
CA ALA A 166 2.71 13.67 8.89
C ALA A 166 3.79 12.63 8.54
N LEU A 167 4.11 11.71 9.46
CA LEU A 167 5.04 10.60 9.20
C LEU A 167 4.62 9.78 7.99
N LYS A 168 3.34 9.45 7.89
CA LYS A 168 2.80 8.68 6.76
C LYS A 168 2.98 9.38 5.42
N LYS A 169 2.89 10.71 5.40
CA LYS A 169 3.11 11.53 4.20
C LYS A 169 4.59 11.74 3.90
N MET A 170 5.44 11.83 4.93
CA MET A 170 6.86 12.09 4.79
C MET A 170 7.70 10.84 4.48
N ALA A 171 7.31 9.67 4.98
CA ALA A 171 8.04 8.43 4.76
C ALA A 171 8.28 8.09 3.27
N PRO A 172 7.33 8.28 2.34
CA PRO A 172 7.60 8.08 0.91
C PRO A 172 8.46 9.19 0.28
N ILE A 173 8.63 10.34 0.94
CA ILE A 173 9.44 11.47 0.44
C ILE A 173 10.88 11.35 0.96
N PHE A 174 11.04 11.02 2.25
CA PHE A 174 12.32 10.94 2.96
C PHE A 174 12.49 9.56 3.61
N PRO A 175 12.59 8.47 2.83
CA PRO A 175 12.61 7.11 3.37
C PRO A 175 13.75 6.89 4.36
N SER A 176 14.98 7.29 4.01
CA SER A 176 16.15 7.15 4.89
C SER A 176 16.04 8.03 6.15
N GLY A 177 15.50 9.24 6.02
CA GLY A 177 15.30 10.13 7.18
C GLY A 177 14.24 9.63 8.14
N CYS A 178 13.23 8.92 7.66
CA CYS A 178 12.16 8.33 8.47
C CYS A 178 12.50 6.93 9.00
N GLU A 179 13.60 6.31 8.60
CA GLU A 179 13.95 4.93 8.93
C GLU A 179 13.95 4.66 10.45
N MET A 180 14.69 5.46 11.22
CA MET A 180 14.77 5.28 12.67
C MET A 180 13.43 5.54 13.37
N ILE A 181 12.67 6.52 12.86
CA ILE A 181 11.32 6.81 13.36
C ILE A 181 10.40 5.61 13.11
N LEU A 182 10.41 5.07 11.89
CA LEU A 182 9.61 3.89 11.53
C LEU A 182 9.99 2.68 12.39
N ARG A 183 11.29 2.40 12.60
CA ARG A 183 11.75 1.30 13.46
C ARG A 183 11.20 1.39 14.87
N ARG A 184 11.18 2.59 15.45
CA ARG A 184 10.61 2.84 16.78
C ARG A 184 9.10 2.65 16.80
N GLU A 185 8.38 3.33 15.91
CA GLU A 185 6.92 3.35 15.92
C GLU A 185 6.29 2.01 15.51
N LEU A 186 6.94 1.21 14.67
CA LEU A 186 6.51 -0.15 14.32
C LEU A 186 6.51 -1.09 15.53
N ARG A 187 7.33 -0.81 16.55
CA ARG A 187 7.46 -1.59 17.80
C ARG A 187 6.79 -0.91 19.00
N ASP A 188 6.09 0.20 18.80
CA ASP A 188 5.39 0.93 19.87
C ASP A 188 4.35 0.03 20.57
N THR A 189 4.20 0.17 21.87
CA THR A 189 3.22 -0.60 22.65
C THR A 189 1.78 -0.20 22.32
N ARG A 190 1.56 1.04 21.91
CA ARG A 190 0.26 1.59 21.52
C ARG A 190 -0.15 1.06 20.15
N LYS A 191 -1.22 0.29 20.08
CA LYS A 191 -1.73 -0.32 18.83
C LYS A 191 -1.95 0.71 17.72
N LYS A 192 -2.56 1.87 18.04
CA LYS A 192 -2.86 2.93 17.06
C LYS A 192 -1.58 3.45 16.39
N HIS A 193 -0.50 3.61 17.17
CA HIS A 193 0.81 4.02 16.65
C HIS A 193 1.39 2.96 15.71
N ARG A 194 1.42 1.70 16.13
CA ARG A 194 1.87 0.61 15.25
C ARG A 194 1.07 0.55 13.95
N ASP A 195 -0.26 0.63 14.01
CA ASP A 195 -1.12 0.57 12.82
C ASP A 195 -0.81 1.71 11.82
N ASN A 196 -0.57 2.92 12.34
CA ASN A 196 -0.19 4.06 11.52
C ASN A 196 1.23 3.92 10.95
N ALA A 197 2.19 3.44 11.74
CA ALA A 197 3.56 3.19 11.30
C ALA A 197 3.62 2.15 10.18
N PHE A 198 2.85 1.06 10.30
CA PHE A 198 2.68 0.10 9.20
C PHE A 198 2.03 0.73 7.96
N GLY A 199 1.09 1.65 8.14
CA GLY A 199 0.54 2.45 7.04
C GLY A 199 1.59 3.33 6.37
N ALA A 200 2.46 3.97 7.15
CA ALA A 200 3.57 4.78 6.65
C ALA A 200 4.61 3.92 5.91
N LEU A 201 5.02 2.79 6.50
CA LEU A 201 5.93 1.85 5.86
C LEU A 201 5.36 1.31 4.54
N LYS A 202 4.07 0.98 4.49
CA LYS A 202 3.43 0.55 3.25
C LYS A 202 3.54 1.61 2.16
N MET A 203 3.24 2.87 2.47
CA MET A 203 3.34 3.97 1.49
C MET A 203 4.79 4.23 1.06
N ALA A 204 5.75 4.17 1.99
CA ALA A 204 7.17 4.26 1.65
C ALA A 204 7.59 3.10 0.72
N SER A 205 7.13 1.87 1.00
CA SER A 205 7.41 0.69 0.18
C SER A 205 6.82 0.77 -1.23
N GLU A 206 5.70 1.47 -1.42
CA GLU A 206 5.12 1.73 -2.74
C GLU A 206 6.07 2.55 -3.63
N SER A 207 6.81 3.49 -3.05
CA SER A 207 7.76 4.36 -3.75
C SER A 207 9.19 3.79 -3.75
N TRP A 208 9.62 3.16 -2.66
CA TRP A 208 10.99 2.73 -2.39
C TRP A 208 11.04 1.26 -1.99
N THR A 209 11.37 0.40 -2.95
CA THR A 209 11.42 -1.07 -2.73
C THR A 209 12.47 -1.43 -1.68
N GLU A 210 13.65 -0.84 -1.73
CA GLU A 210 14.76 -1.09 -0.80
C GLU A 210 14.36 -0.80 0.65
N THR A 211 13.72 0.34 0.90
CA THR A 211 13.19 0.69 2.25
C THR A 211 12.18 -0.35 2.73
N GLY A 212 11.28 -0.79 1.84
CA GLY A 212 10.33 -1.83 2.15
C GLY A 212 11.02 -3.15 2.50
N CYS A 213 11.97 -3.60 1.69
CA CYS A 213 12.73 -4.83 1.92
C CYS A 213 13.49 -4.79 3.24
N LEU A 214 14.19 -3.68 3.53
CA LEU A 214 14.96 -3.50 4.77
C LEU A 214 14.08 -3.70 6.01
N HIS A 215 12.98 -2.97 6.09
CA HIS A 215 12.09 -3.06 7.25
C HIS A 215 11.37 -4.40 7.36
N ILE A 216 10.98 -5.00 6.23
CA ILE A 216 10.34 -6.32 6.24
C ILE A 216 11.31 -7.39 6.70
N ASP A 217 12.57 -7.37 6.23
CA ASP A 217 13.60 -8.33 6.67
C ASP A 217 13.81 -8.28 8.19
N GLU A 218 13.82 -7.08 8.78
CA GLU A 218 13.87 -6.92 10.22
C GLU A 218 12.62 -7.48 10.91
N LEU A 219 11.43 -7.14 10.41
CA LEU A 219 10.16 -7.51 11.04
C LEU A 219 9.87 -9.01 11.00
N ILE A 220 10.24 -9.71 9.91
CA ILE A 220 10.00 -11.16 9.80
C ILE A 220 10.96 -11.98 10.66
N ARG A 221 12.04 -11.38 11.18
CA ARG A 221 12.98 -12.01 12.11
C ARG A 221 12.65 -11.77 13.57
N GLU A 222 11.60 -10.97 13.86
CA GLU A 222 11.19 -10.69 15.24
C GLU A 222 10.57 -11.93 15.90
N GLU A 223 10.77 -12.06 17.21
CA GLU A 223 10.12 -13.10 18.01
C GLU A 223 8.61 -12.86 18.11
N ASP A 224 8.18 -11.59 18.10
CA ASP A 224 6.76 -11.20 18.14
C ASP A 224 6.06 -11.57 16.82
N VAL A 225 5.12 -12.52 16.93
CA VAL A 225 4.31 -13.02 15.82
C VAL A 225 3.46 -11.91 15.18
N ASP A 226 2.96 -10.93 15.97
CA ASP A 226 2.17 -9.82 15.40
C ASP A 226 3.03 -8.95 14.46
N LEU A 227 4.29 -8.70 14.82
CA LEU A 227 5.23 -7.97 13.97
C LEU A 227 5.52 -8.74 12.68
N ARG A 228 5.80 -10.06 12.76
CA ARG A 228 6.00 -10.89 11.57
C ARG A 228 4.77 -10.93 10.65
N ARG A 229 3.56 -11.11 11.23
CA ARG A 229 2.29 -11.06 10.47
C ARG A 229 2.05 -9.74 9.78
N ARG A 230 2.41 -8.62 10.41
CA ARG A 230 2.26 -7.28 9.85
C ARG A 230 3.29 -7.01 8.76
N GLY A 231 4.55 -7.34 9.00
CA GLY A 231 5.63 -7.24 8.01
C GLY A 231 5.29 -8.01 6.73
N SER A 232 4.88 -9.28 6.87
CA SER A 232 4.52 -10.13 5.73
C SER A 232 3.35 -9.60 4.88
N LYS A 233 2.43 -8.80 5.44
CA LYS A 233 1.35 -8.16 4.66
C LYS A 233 1.86 -7.13 3.66
N ILE A 234 3.00 -6.49 3.95
CA ILE A 234 3.58 -5.47 3.06
C ILE A 234 4.19 -6.10 1.80
N LEU A 235 4.59 -7.38 1.85
CA LEU A 235 5.07 -8.12 0.67
C LEU A 235 4.11 -7.99 -0.52
N ARG A 236 2.82 -7.84 -0.28
CA ARG A 236 1.83 -7.65 -1.35
C ARG A 236 2.07 -6.39 -2.18
N VAL A 237 2.68 -5.37 -1.60
CA VAL A 237 3.03 -4.12 -2.29
C VAL A 237 4.32 -4.30 -3.08
N LEU A 238 5.26 -5.10 -2.57
CA LEU A 238 6.57 -5.31 -3.16
C LEU A 238 6.58 -6.38 -4.26
N ALA A 239 5.75 -7.41 -4.15
CA ALA A 239 5.73 -8.53 -5.08
C ALA A 239 5.66 -8.14 -6.57
N PRO A 240 4.86 -7.12 -7.00
CA PRO A 240 4.85 -6.68 -8.39
C PRO A 240 6.15 -6.03 -8.87
N LYS A 241 7.03 -5.60 -7.95
CA LYS A 241 8.31 -4.92 -8.27
C LYS A 241 9.43 -5.90 -8.54
N SER A 242 9.28 -7.11 -8.09
CA SER A 242 10.03 -8.31 -8.52
C SER A 242 11.55 -8.18 -8.49
N SER A 243 12.11 -7.82 -7.32
CA SER A 243 13.56 -7.88 -7.10
C SER A 243 13.97 -9.17 -6.37
N ALA A 244 15.25 -9.54 -6.43
CA ALA A 244 15.78 -10.73 -5.77
C ALA A 244 15.51 -10.70 -4.26
N GLU A 245 15.66 -9.55 -3.62
CA GLU A 245 15.41 -9.37 -2.20
C GLU A 245 13.93 -9.65 -1.85
N VAL A 246 13.01 -9.25 -2.72
CA VAL A 246 11.57 -9.51 -2.53
C VAL A 246 11.27 -11.01 -2.63
N TRP A 247 11.93 -11.72 -3.57
CA TRP A 247 11.73 -13.18 -3.72
C TRP A 247 12.22 -13.92 -2.49
N ASP A 248 13.39 -13.54 -1.97
CA ASP A 248 13.96 -14.12 -0.75
C ASP A 248 13.05 -13.89 0.46
N LEU A 249 12.53 -12.67 0.64
CA LEU A 249 11.60 -12.36 1.71
C LEU A 249 10.29 -13.16 1.62
N ILE A 250 9.76 -13.38 0.41
CA ILE A 250 8.59 -14.24 0.20
C ILE A 250 8.93 -15.67 0.58
N GLY A 251 10.08 -16.18 0.17
CA GLY A 251 10.57 -17.52 0.51
C GLY A 251 10.67 -17.72 2.03
N TRP A 252 11.34 -16.81 2.73
CA TRP A 252 11.45 -16.82 4.20
C TRP A 252 10.08 -16.83 4.88
N CYS A 253 9.14 -15.99 4.42
CA CYS A 253 7.80 -15.96 4.98
C CYS A 253 6.98 -17.23 4.69
N LEU A 254 7.23 -17.95 3.59
CA LEU A 254 6.58 -19.22 3.31
C LEU A 254 7.06 -20.36 4.25
N GLU A 255 8.22 -20.21 4.86
CA GLU A 255 8.78 -21.16 5.82
C GLU A 255 8.52 -20.78 7.29
N ASP A 256 7.82 -19.66 7.56
CA ASP A 256 7.51 -19.21 8.92
C ASP A 256 6.65 -20.24 9.66
N GLN A 257 6.89 -20.36 10.98
CA GLN A 257 6.11 -21.25 11.85
C GLN A 257 4.64 -20.82 11.92
N ASP A 258 4.35 -19.50 11.80
CA ASP A 258 3.00 -18.97 11.87
C ASP A 258 2.28 -19.06 10.53
N GLN A 259 1.11 -19.69 10.55
CA GLN A 259 0.29 -19.90 9.35
C GLN A 259 -0.18 -18.60 8.67
N ASP A 260 -0.40 -17.52 9.42
CA ASP A 260 -0.87 -16.26 8.84
C ASP A 260 0.27 -15.53 8.12
N VAL A 261 1.51 -15.65 8.58
CA VAL A 261 2.71 -15.19 7.88
C VAL A 261 2.83 -15.93 6.55
N ARG A 262 2.77 -17.27 6.55
CA ARG A 262 2.81 -18.10 5.33
C ARG A 262 1.66 -17.78 4.38
N ARG A 263 0.42 -17.58 4.89
CA ARG A 263 -0.75 -17.15 4.08
C ARG A 263 -0.53 -15.78 3.42
N ASN A 264 0.06 -14.82 4.13
CA ASN A 264 0.35 -13.50 3.59
C ASN A 264 1.36 -13.60 2.44
N ALA A 265 2.43 -14.36 2.60
CA ALA A 265 3.41 -14.64 1.56
C ALA A 265 2.77 -15.35 0.35
N ALA A 266 2.01 -16.42 0.57
CA ALA A 266 1.36 -17.17 -0.50
C ALA A 266 0.40 -16.30 -1.35
N ARG A 267 -0.26 -15.30 -0.76
CA ARG A 267 -1.12 -14.36 -1.49
C ARG A 267 -0.36 -13.49 -2.49
N THR A 268 0.94 -13.35 -2.34
CA THR A 268 1.79 -12.58 -3.28
C THR A 268 2.16 -13.37 -4.53
N LEU A 269 2.13 -14.70 -4.46
CA LEU A 269 2.57 -15.58 -5.52
C LEU A 269 1.81 -15.34 -6.84
N ASN A 270 0.55 -14.94 -6.76
CA ASN A 270 -0.24 -14.67 -7.96
C ASN A 270 0.24 -13.42 -8.72
N ALA A 271 0.74 -12.40 -8.02
CA ALA A 271 1.36 -11.23 -8.64
C ALA A 271 2.75 -11.61 -9.20
N LEU A 272 3.54 -12.33 -8.42
CA LEU A 272 4.86 -12.79 -8.80
C LEU A 272 4.82 -13.71 -10.05
N ALA A 273 3.82 -14.58 -10.15
CA ALA A 273 3.63 -15.43 -11.33
C ALA A 273 3.43 -14.63 -12.63
N GLY A 274 2.91 -13.41 -12.54
CA GLY A 274 2.77 -12.51 -13.69
C GLY A 274 4.05 -11.77 -14.08
N SER A 275 4.94 -11.48 -13.11
CA SER A 275 6.18 -10.74 -13.36
C SER A 275 7.38 -11.68 -13.55
N GLU A 276 7.51 -12.73 -12.72
CA GLU A 276 8.64 -13.66 -12.70
C GLU A 276 8.17 -15.13 -12.60
N PRO A 277 7.62 -15.70 -13.67
CA PRO A 277 6.99 -17.01 -13.61
C PRO A 277 7.96 -18.14 -13.20
N ARG A 278 9.26 -18.04 -13.52
CA ARG A 278 10.26 -19.05 -13.14
C ARG A 278 10.48 -19.09 -11.61
N ILE A 279 10.64 -17.94 -11.00
CA ILE A 279 10.80 -17.83 -9.53
C ILE A 279 9.49 -18.21 -8.84
N ALA A 280 8.37 -17.70 -9.36
CA ALA A 280 7.06 -18.04 -8.83
C ALA A 280 6.80 -19.55 -8.83
N ALA A 281 7.24 -20.30 -9.86
CA ALA A 281 7.10 -21.73 -9.91
C ALA A 281 7.80 -22.45 -8.75
N ILE A 282 8.99 -21.98 -8.34
CA ILE A 282 9.72 -22.52 -7.19
C ILE A 282 8.93 -22.29 -5.89
N LEU A 283 8.46 -21.08 -5.67
CA LEU A 283 7.75 -20.71 -4.45
C LEU A 283 6.33 -21.29 -4.39
N VAL A 284 5.68 -21.46 -5.55
CA VAL A 284 4.36 -22.14 -5.65
C VAL A 284 4.50 -23.62 -5.28
N GLU A 285 5.57 -24.29 -5.69
CA GLU A 285 5.84 -25.69 -5.33
C GLU A 285 5.94 -25.88 -3.81
N VAL A 286 6.66 -24.98 -3.12
CA VAL A 286 6.74 -24.95 -1.66
C VAL A 286 5.34 -24.74 -1.05
N ALA A 287 4.61 -23.75 -1.52
CA ALA A 287 3.29 -23.40 -0.98
C ALA A 287 2.21 -24.46 -1.26
N MET A 288 2.33 -25.26 -2.32
CA MET A 288 1.44 -26.40 -2.60
C MET A 288 1.58 -27.51 -1.58
N SER A 289 2.75 -27.67 -0.99
CA SER A 289 3.05 -28.73 -0.01
C SER A 289 2.76 -28.29 1.44
N ASP A 290 2.29 -27.05 1.68
CA ASP A 290 2.01 -26.51 3.01
C ASP A 290 0.86 -27.26 3.70
N ASP A 291 0.95 -27.40 5.02
CA ASP A 291 -0.10 -28.01 5.83
C ASP A 291 -1.37 -27.14 5.90
N ASP A 292 -1.24 -25.83 5.74
CA ASP A 292 -2.36 -24.90 5.78
C ASP A 292 -3.12 -24.82 4.45
N SER A 293 -4.42 -25.07 4.51
CA SER A 293 -5.30 -25.04 3.32
C SER A 293 -5.40 -23.68 2.65
N GLY A 294 -5.23 -22.58 3.40
CA GLY A 294 -5.25 -21.22 2.86
C GLY A 294 -4.00 -20.91 2.05
N VAL A 295 -2.83 -21.41 2.47
CA VAL A 295 -1.58 -21.35 1.72
C VAL A 295 -1.72 -22.13 0.41
N ARG A 296 -2.14 -23.41 0.46
CA ARG A 296 -2.36 -24.23 -0.74
C ARG A 296 -3.37 -23.61 -1.70
N LYS A 297 -4.47 -23.03 -1.19
CA LYS A 297 -5.47 -22.32 -2.02
C LYS A 297 -4.84 -21.13 -2.79
N SER A 298 -3.96 -20.38 -2.16
CA SER A 298 -3.27 -19.26 -2.81
C SER A 298 -2.29 -19.75 -3.88
N ALA A 299 -1.56 -20.83 -3.60
CA ALA A 299 -0.67 -21.51 -4.54
C ALA A 299 -1.40 -21.99 -5.79
N ILE A 300 -2.58 -22.62 -5.63
CA ILE A 300 -3.45 -23.03 -6.75
C ILE A 300 -3.83 -21.83 -7.63
N GLY A 301 -4.13 -20.67 -7.03
CA GLY A 301 -4.43 -19.45 -7.77
C GLY A 301 -3.25 -18.99 -8.63
N ALA A 302 -2.04 -19.06 -8.10
CA ALA A 302 -0.82 -18.70 -8.80
C ALA A 302 -0.43 -19.73 -9.86
N LEU A 303 -0.59 -21.02 -9.59
CA LEU A 303 -0.30 -22.12 -10.50
C LEU A 303 -0.94 -21.93 -11.89
N ARG A 304 -2.17 -21.43 -11.93
CA ARG A 304 -2.91 -21.18 -13.19
C ARG A 304 -2.31 -20.06 -14.05
N ARG A 305 -1.38 -19.28 -13.51
CA ARG A 305 -0.69 -18.19 -14.22
C ARG A 305 0.73 -18.54 -14.64
N LEU A 306 1.23 -19.70 -14.23
CA LEU A 306 2.57 -20.16 -14.60
C LEU A 306 2.62 -20.60 -16.05
N ASP A 307 3.83 -20.68 -16.58
CA ASP A 307 4.08 -21.23 -17.91
C ASP A 307 3.79 -22.76 -17.94
N MET A 308 2.66 -23.14 -18.51
CA MET A 308 2.20 -24.52 -18.61
C MET A 308 3.09 -25.40 -19.50
N GLN A 309 3.96 -24.80 -20.31
CA GLN A 309 4.93 -25.53 -21.13
C GLN A 309 6.19 -25.91 -20.33
N SER A 310 6.35 -25.36 -19.14
CA SER A 310 7.49 -25.66 -18.27
C SER A 310 7.40 -27.11 -17.74
N PRO A 311 8.44 -27.93 -17.89
CA PRO A 311 8.46 -29.31 -17.33
C PRO A 311 8.27 -29.34 -15.81
N ARG A 312 8.75 -28.30 -15.11
CA ARG A 312 8.56 -28.17 -13.67
C ARG A 312 7.08 -27.98 -13.32
N VAL A 313 6.38 -27.12 -14.05
CA VAL A 313 4.94 -26.85 -13.84
C VAL A 313 4.12 -28.09 -14.18
N ALA A 314 4.43 -28.77 -15.27
CA ALA A 314 3.78 -30.02 -15.62
C ALA A 314 3.94 -31.10 -14.51
N LYS A 315 5.15 -31.25 -13.97
CA LYS A 315 5.40 -32.12 -12.84
C LYS A 315 4.59 -31.75 -11.60
N MET A 316 4.57 -30.46 -11.24
CA MET A 316 3.78 -29.96 -10.09
C MET A 316 2.28 -30.28 -10.25
N ILE A 317 1.75 -30.16 -11.47
CA ILE A 317 0.35 -30.48 -11.76
C ILE A 317 0.09 -31.96 -11.61
N LEU A 318 0.99 -32.82 -12.10
CA LEU A 318 0.89 -34.28 -11.98
C LEU A 318 0.96 -34.75 -10.52
N ASP A 319 1.88 -34.19 -9.74
CA ASP A 319 2.02 -34.49 -8.32
C ASP A 319 0.81 -33.99 -7.53
N GLY A 320 0.36 -32.76 -7.80
CA GLY A 320 -0.82 -32.16 -7.17
C GLY A 320 -2.14 -32.89 -7.51
N ALA A 321 -2.23 -33.53 -8.67
CA ALA A 321 -3.39 -34.35 -9.01
C ALA A 321 -3.51 -35.63 -8.15
N ARG A 322 -2.44 -36.00 -7.43
CA ARG A 322 -2.39 -37.14 -6.49
C ARG A 322 -2.41 -36.68 -5.01
N ASP A 323 -2.50 -35.40 -4.73
CA ASP A 323 -2.44 -34.88 -3.38
C ASP A 323 -3.63 -35.27 -2.51
N ARG A 324 -3.45 -35.26 -1.18
CA ARG A 324 -4.51 -35.53 -0.20
C ARG A 324 -5.61 -34.46 -0.18
N ASP A 325 -5.28 -33.20 -0.55
CA ASP A 325 -6.24 -32.08 -0.57
C ASP A 325 -7.13 -32.15 -1.81
N TYR A 326 -8.43 -32.22 -1.57
CA TYR A 326 -9.43 -32.25 -2.65
C TYR A 326 -9.36 -31.06 -3.61
N ASN A 327 -9.18 -29.82 -3.07
CA ASN A 327 -9.17 -28.61 -3.90
C ASN A 327 -7.92 -28.56 -4.78
N LEU A 328 -6.80 -29.04 -4.26
CA LEU A 328 -5.55 -29.14 -5.02
C LEU A 328 -5.69 -30.18 -6.13
N ARG A 329 -6.17 -31.40 -5.80
CA ARG A 329 -6.43 -32.42 -6.84
C ARG A 329 -7.36 -31.90 -7.92
N LYS A 330 -8.48 -31.27 -7.53
CA LYS A 330 -9.46 -30.72 -8.47
C LYS A 330 -8.81 -29.72 -9.42
N ALA A 331 -8.06 -28.74 -8.89
CA ALA A 331 -7.39 -27.72 -9.71
C ALA A 331 -6.35 -28.35 -10.65
N CYS A 332 -5.55 -29.29 -10.16
CA CYS A 332 -4.54 -29.96 -10.98
C CYS A 332 -5.17 -30.84 -12.08
N ILE A 333 -6.23 -31.60 -11.76
CA ILE A 333 -6.97 -32.37 -12.76
C ILE A 333 -7.59 -31.47 -13.84
N GLU A 334 -8.04 -30.27 -13.48
CA GLU A 334 -8.52 -29.27 -14.46
C GLU A 334 -7.42 -28.78 -15.41
N LEU A 335 -6.18 -28.79 -14.97
CA LEU A 335 -5.03 -28.28 -15.73
C LEU A 335 -4.36 -29.41 -16.56
N LEU A 336 -4.68 -30.71 -16.35
CA LEU A 336 -4.06 -31.79 -17.08
C LEU A 336 -4.22 -31.66 -18.59
N THR A 337 -5.37 -31.20 -19.06
CA THR A 337 -5.64 -31.00 -20.50
C THR A 337 -4.80 -29.90 -21.15
N ILE A 338 -4.17 -29.06 -20.33
CA ILE A 338 -3.30 -27.97 -20.83
C ILE A 338 -1.86 -28.46 -20.93
N VAL A 339 -1.43 -29.31 -19.99
CA VAL A 339 -0.02 -29.78 -19.89
C VAL A 339 0.23 -31.13 -20.56
N LEU A 340 -0.79 -31.96 -20.77
CA LEU A 340 -0.73 -33.25 -21.40
C LEU A 340 -1.64 -33.31 -22.61
N SER A 341 -1.29 -34.14 -23.59
CA SER A 341 -2.09 -34.37 -24.79
C SER A 341 -2.09 -35.87 -25.21
N GLY A 342 -3.05 -36.23 -26.03
CA GLY A 342 -3.09 -37.55 -26.64
C GLY A 342 -3.08 -38.71 -25.66
N ASN A 343 -2.22 -39.72 -25.93
CA ASN A 343 -2.12 -40.92 -25.12
C ASN A 343 -1.66 -40.69 -23.69
N GLU A 344 -0.73 -39.75 -23.50
CA GLU A 344 -0.19 -39.43 -22.17
C GLU A 344 -1.30 -38.91 -21.22
N LEU A 345 -2.19 -38.05 -21.72
CA LEU A 345 -3.35 -37.55 -20.95
C LEU A 345 -4.29 -38.71 -20.58
N ARG A 346 -4.57 -39.62 -21.52
CA ARG A 346 -5.44 -40.79 -21.28
C ARG A 346 -4.88 -41.75 -20.24
N GLU A 347 -3.62 -42.11 -20.38
CA GLU A 347 -2.93 -43.01 -19.44
C GLU A 347 -2.89 -42.41 -18.03
N THR A 348 -2.52 -41.12 -17.93
CA THR A 348 -2.51 -40.41 -16.64
C THR A 348 -3.91 -40.32 -16.03
N ALA A 349 -4.94 -39.98 -16.83
CA ALA A 349 -6.31 -39.92 -16.35
C ALA A 349 -6.83 -41.29 -15.88
N ALA A 350 -6.51 -42.37 -16.59
CA ALA A 350 -6.87 -43.75 -16.22
C ALA A 350 -6.17 -44.18 -14.92
N GLU A 351 -4.90 -43.81 -14.73
CA GLU A 351 -4.18 -44.10 -13.48
C GLU A 351 -4.80 -43.36 -12.29
N LEU A 352 -5.05 -42.03 -12.43
CA LEU A 352 -5.67 -41.23 -11.38
C LEU A 352 -7.08 -41.72 -11.04
N LEU A 353 -7.84 -42.19 -12.04
CA LEU A 353 -9.20 -42.71 -11.85
C LEU A 353 -9.22 -43.97 -10.94
N LYS A 354 -8.16 -44.79 -10.94
CA LYS A 354 -8.06 -45.95 -10.06
C LYS A 354 -7.97 -45.59 -8.57
N GLN A 355 -7.38 -44.43 -8.26
CA GLN A 355 -7.12 -43.96 -6.90
C GLN A 355 -8.14 -42.95 -6.39
N GLU A 356 -8.82 -42.23 -7.29
CA GLU A 356 -9.74 -41.19 -6.90
C GLU A 356 -11.06 -41.76 -6.36
N THR A 357 -11.50 -41.20 -5.23
CA THR A 357 -12.74 -41.61 -4.53
C THR A 357 -13.90 -40.65 -4.72
N ARG A 358 -13.64 -39.37 -5.04
CA ARG A 358 -14.66 -38.36 -5.20
C ARG A 358 -15.42 -38.49 -6.51
N PRO A 359 -16.77 -38.55 -6.47
CA PRO A 359 -17.57 -38.81 -7.66
C PRO A 359 -17.42 -37.78 -8.78
N ASP A 360 -17.29 -36.49 -8.41
CA ASP A 360 -17.12 -35.38 -9.34
C ASP A 360 -15.78 -35.44 -10.09
N LEU A 361 -14.69 -35.77 -9.38
CA LEU A 361 -13.37 -35.92 -10.00
C LEU A 361 -13.29 -37.19 -10.80
N ARG A 362 -13.90 -38.28 -10.31
CA ARG A 362 -14.01 -39.57 -11.09
C ARG A 362 -14.73 -39.34 -12.40
N LYS A 363 -15.86 -38.62 -12.42
CA LYS A 363 -16.60 -38.29 -13.64
C LYS A 363 -15.71 -37.51 -14.63
N LYS A 364 -14.94 -36.51 -14.14
CA LYS A 364 -14.04 -35.73 -14.99
C LYS A 364 -12.88 -36.57 -15.54
N LEU A 365 -12.23 -37.38 -14.71
CA LEU A 365 -11.16 -38.28 -15.14
C LEU A 365 -11.66 -39.34 -16.13
N SER A 366 -12.86 -39.86 -15.93
CA SER A 366 -13.49 -40.80 -16.87
C SER A 366 -13.72 -40.16 -18.23
N SER A 367 -14.21 -38.87 -18.29
CA SER A 367 -14.35 -38.22 -19.58
C SER A 367 -12.99 -38.00 -20.27
N LEU A 368 -11.92 -37.63 -19.54
CA LEU A 368 -10.59 -37.47 -20.10
C LEU A 368 -9.95 -38.77 -20.59
N SER A 369 -10.36 -39.90 -20.07
CA SER A 369 -9.88 -41.25 -20.53
C SER A 369 -10.60 -41.75 -21.77
N ILE A 370 -11.80 -41.22 -22.12
CA ILE A 370 -12.70 -41.72 -23.16
C ILE A 370 -12.78 -40.79 -24.41
N ASP A 371 -12.64 -39.50 -24.27
CA ASP A 371 -12.98 -38.50 -25.28
C ASP A 371 -12.19 -38.52 -26.60
N ILE A 372 -11.24 -39.45 -26.81
CA ILE A 372 -10.47 -39.49 -28.06
C ILE A 372 -10.78 -40.76 -28.92
N GLU A 373 -11.58 -41.71 -28.41
CA GLU A 373 -12.05 -42.80 -29.28
C GLU A 373 -13.09 -42.33 -30.32
N MET A 374 -13.74 -41.19 -30.09
CA MET A 374 -14.74 -40.64 -31.02
C MET A 374 -14.12 -39.84 -32.17
N GLU A 375 -13.03 -39.11 -31.94
CA GLU A 375 -12.35 -38.33 -33.02
C GLU A 375 -11.60 -39.25 -33.99
N GLY A 376 -10.96 -40.33 -33.49
CA GLY A 376 -10.28 -41.32 -34.34
C GLY A 376 -11.24 -42.11 -35.22
N SER A 377 -12.51 -42.33 -34.77
CA SER A 377 -13.50 -43.02 -35.55
C SER A 377 -14.15 -42.21 -36.66
N GLU A 378 -14.17 -40.88 -36.55
CA GLU A 378 -14.68 -39.96 -37.60
C GLU A 378 -13.64 -39.73 -38.68
N GLU A 379 -12.34 -39.64 -38.34
CA GLU A 379 -11.28 -39.56 -39.37
C GLU A 379 -11.12 -40.88 -40.16
N GLU A 380 -11.27 -42.04 -39.52
CA GLU A 380 -11.30 -43.33 -40.24
C GLU A 380 -12.55 -43.48 -41.13
N LYS A 381 -13.73 -43.04 -40.64
CA LYS A 381 -14.94 -43.06 -41.47
C LYS A 381 -14.86 -42.11 -42.67
N ASN A 382 -14.23 -40.96 -42.54
CA ASN A 382 -14.04 -40.03 -43.66
C ASN A 382 -12.97 -40.50 -44.65
N ARG A 383 -11.99 -41.34 -44.24
CA ARG A 383 -11.03 -41.98 -45.16
C ARG A 383 -11.64 -43.12 -45.98
N PHE A 384 -12.74 -43.70 -45.52
CA PHE A 384 -13.44 -44.76 -46.27
C PHE A 384 -14.55 -44.22 -47.18
N LEU A 385 -14.87 -42.94 -47.12
CA LEU A 385 -15.89 -42.27 -47.92
C LEU A 385 -15.30 -41.30 -48.96
N ALA A 386 -13.99 -41.19 -49.09
CA ALA A 386 -13.25 -40.48 -50.13
C ALA A 386 -12.56 -41.48 -51.07
#